data_ba3da486f903e4aac4245bacca8542fd
#
_entry.id   ba3da486f903e4aac4245bacca8542fd
#
_cell.length_a   1.000
_cell.length_b   1.000
_cell.length_c   1.000
_cell.angle_alpha   90.00
_cell.angle_beta   90.00
_cell.angle_gamma   90.00
#
_symmetry.space_group_name_H-M   'P 1'
#
loop_
_entity.id
_entity.type
_entity.pdbx_description
1 polymer ?
#
loop_
_entity_poly.entity_id
_entity_poly.type
_entity_poly.pdbx_seq_one_letter_code
_entity_poly.pdbx_strand_id
1 'polypeptide(L)'
;PEAFTAKVLGSLTKYHIVNSYTGPNGGFFIDVKDMKKIKMSDIVNAIDGDSLYNGCGMGLSECSKAQPCPMHDKFIKVRKEIKEMLTTTTVYDLALGLKSGKTVLMR
;
A
#
# COMPACT_ATOMS: atom_id res chain seq x y z
N PRO A 1 -1.23 17.20 6.22
CA PRO A 1 -2.30 18.15 5.89
C PRO A 1 -3.63 17.44 5.67
N GLU A 2 -4.71 18.08 6.07
CA GLU A 2 -6.06 17.51 5.97
C GLU A 2 -6.46 17.20 4.53
N ALA A 3 -6.09 18.07 3.58
CA ALA A 3 -6.43 17.84 2.17
C ALA A 3 -5.77 16.59 1.61
N PHE A 4 -4.54 16.33 1.98
CA PHE A 4 -3.83 15.12 1.56
C PHE A 4 -4.46 13.88 2.18
N THR A 5 -4.76 13.94 3.48
CA THR A 5 -5.40 12.83 4.19
C THR A 5 -6.76 12.51 3.58
N ALA A 6 -7.57 13.54 3.27
CA ALA A 6 -8.87 13.35 2.64
C ALA A 6 -8.74 12.69 1.26
N LYS A 7 -7.72 13.07 0.49
CA LYS A 7 -7.46 12.47 -0.82
C LYS A 7 -7.10 10.99 -0.70
N VAL A 8 -6.23 10.64 0.24
CA VAL A 8 -5.83 9.25 0.48
C VAL A 8 -7.04 8.42 0.90
N LEU A 9 -7.81 8.89 1.87
CA LEU A 9 -9.00 8.18 2.35
C LEU A 9 -10.05 8.04 1.25
N GLY A 10 -10.19 9.06 0.39
CA GLY A 10 -11.09 9.00 -0.75
C GLY A 10 -10.69 7.91 -1.74
N SER A 11 -9.39 7.77 -2.02
CA SER A 11 -8.89 6.71 -2.89
C SER A 11 -9.15 5.34 -2.28
N LEU A 12 -8.90 5.17 -0.99
CA LEU A 12 -9.11 3.90 -0.31
C LEU A 12 -10.60 3.51 -0.28
N THR A 13 -11.49 4.49 -0.13
CA THR A 13 -12.94 4.25 -0.18
C THR A 13 -13.37 3.85 -1.58
N LYS A 14 -12.85 4.52 -2.61
CA LYS A 14 -13.16 4.23 -4.01
C LYS A 14 -12.85 2.78 -4.37
N TYR A 15 -11.73 2.24 -3.87
CA TYR A 15 -11.34 0.86 -4.12
C TYR A 15 -11.88 -0.12 -3.08
N HIS A 16 -12.83 0.32 -2.25
CA HIS A 16 -13.49 -0.52 -1.24
C HIS A 16 -12.55 -1.10 -0.18
N ILE A 17 -11.42 -0.43 0.08
CA ILE A 17 -10.47 -0.84 1.11
C ILE A 17 -10.95 -0.39 2.48
N VAL A 18 -11.43 0.86 2.57
CA VAL A 18 -12.05 1.37 3.80
C VAL A 18 -13.51 1.66 3.54
N ASN A 19 -14.29 1.62 4.61
CA ASN A 19 -15.70 1.98 4.61
C ASN A 19 -15.87 3.34 5.26
N SER A 20 -16.93 4.05 4.91
CA SER A 20 -17.23 5.32 5.52
C SER A 20 -18.67 5.37 6.00
N TYR A 21 -18.93 6.19 7.00
CA TYR A 21 -20.29 6.49 7.44
C TYR A 21 -20.40 7.97 7.74
N THR A 22 -21.59 8.51 7.52
CA THR A 22 -21.86 9.94 7.68
C THR A 22 -22.53 10.22 9.02
N GLY A 23 -22.56 11.48 9.41
CA GLY A 23 -23.20 11.94 10.63
C GLY A 23 -22.24 12.60 11.60
N PRO A 24 -22.72 13.03 12.77
CA PRO A 24 -21.89 13.71 13.76
C PRO A 24 -20.69 12.89 14.22
N ASN A 25 -20.83 11.57 14.25
CA ASN A 25 -19.76 10.65 14.63
C ASN A 25 -19.26 9.86 13.41
N GLY A 26 -19.42 10.44 12.22
CA GLY A 26 -18.99 9.81 10.99
C GLY A 26 -17.48 9.70 10.87
N GLY A 27 -17.04 8.85 9.96
CA GLY A 27 -15.62 8.63 9.73
C GLY A 27 -15.37 7.45 8.85
N PHE A 28 -14.16 6.90 8.95
CA PHE A 28 -13.73 5.77 8.13
C PHE A 28 -13.40 4.58 9.02
N PHE A 29 -13.65 3.38 8.54
CA PHE A 29 -13.39 2.17 9.32
C PHE A 29 -13.12 0.98 8.40
N ILE A 30 -12.51 -0.06 8.97
CA ILE A 30 -12.29 -1.34 8.31
C ILE A 30 -12.74 -2.42 9.29
N ASP A 31 -13.64 -3.31 8.85
CA ASP A 31 -14.05 -4.43 9.68
C ASP A 31 -12.89 -5.40 9.89
N VAL A 32 -12.82 -6.02 11.06
CA VAL A 32 -11.74 -6.95 11.41
C VAL A 32 -11.62 -8.09 10.40
N LYS A 33 -12.75 -8.63 9.95
CA LYS A 33 -12.73 -9.69 8.94
C LYS A 33 -12.11 -9.24 7.62
N ASP A 34 -12.29 -7.96 7.26
CA ASP A 34 -11.73 -7.40 6.04
C ASP A 34 -10.25 -7.08 6.20
N MET A 35 -9.82 -6.70 7.40
CA MET A 35 -8.41 -6.45 7.69
C MET A 35 -7.53 -7.66 7.36
N LYS A 36 -8.05 -8.87 7.57
CA LYS A 36 -7.33 -10.11 7.28
C LYS A 36 -7.22 -10.40 5.79
N LYS A 37 -8.08 -9.78 4.99
CA LYS A 37 -8.12 -9.95 3.53
C LYS A 37 -7.36 -8.85 2.80
N ILE A 38 -7.28 -7.65 3.38
CA ILE A 38 -6.65 -6.51 2.75
C ILE A 38 -5.14 -6.60 2.95
N LYS A 39 -4.41 -6.66 1.84
CA LYS A 39 -2.95 -6.70 1.85
C LYS A 39 -2.40 -5.30 1.64
N MET A 40 -1.16 -5.09 2.07
CA MET A 40 -0.49 -3.81 1.86
C MET A 40 -0.40 -3.46 0.38
N SER A 41 -0.28 -4.46 -0.51
CA SER A 41 -0.28 -4.23 -1.95
C SER A 41 -1.60 -3.63 -2.44
N ASP A 42 -2.73 -3.98 -1.83
CA ASP A 42 -4.03 -3.39 -2.18
C ASP A 42 -4.06 -1.89 -1.88
N ILE A 43 -3.49 -1.50 -0.74
CA ILE A 43 -3.41 -0.10 -0.33
C ILE A 43 -2.49 0.69 -1.25
N VAL A 44 -1.32 0.15 -1.56
CA VAL A 44 -0.35 0.79 -2.45
C VAL A 44 -0.95 0.97 -3.84
N ASN A 45 -1.63 -0.06 -4.37
CA ASN A 45 -2.27 0.01 -5.68
C ASN A 45 -3.38 1.08 -5.72
N ALA A 46 -4.12 1.22 -4.63
CA ALA A 46 -5.21 2.20 -4.55
C ALA A 46 -4.69 3.64 -4.53
N ILE A 47 -3.52 3.87 -3.94
CA ILE A 47 -2.95 5.21 -3.78
C ILE A 47 -2.05 5.59 -4.95
N ASP A 48 -1.10 4.73 -5.30
CA ASP A 48 -0.04 5.03 -6.28
C ASP A 48 0.00 4.11 -7.49
N GLY A 49 -0.87 3.11 -7.56
CA GLY A 49 -0.76 2.08 -8.59
C GLY A 49 0.37 1.11 -8.27
N ASP A 50 0.81 0.36 -9.27
CA ASP A 50 1.79 -0.73 -9.09
C ASP A 50 3.23 -0.35 -9.45
N SER A 51 3.50 0.93 -9.70
CA SER A 51 4.83 1.39 -10.15
C SER A 51 5.95 1.10 -9.14
N LEU A 52 5.61 0.97 -7.86
CA LEU A 52 6.61 0.70 -6.81
C LEU A 52 7.35 -0.62 -7.06
N TYR A 53 6.66 -1.63 -7.57
CA TYR A 53 7.26 -2.95 -7.78
C TYR A 53 7.19 -3.44 -9.25
N ASN A 54 6.49 -2.71 -10.11
CA ASN A 54 6.43 -3.03 -11.55
C ASN A 54 7.05 -1.96 -12.43
N GLY A 55 7.30 -0.76 -11.90
CA GLY A 55 7.91 0.33 -12.64
C GLY A 55 9.43 0.23 -12.71
N CYS A 56 10.03 1.11 -13.48
CA CYS A 56 11.49 1.19 -13.60
C CYS A 56 12.10 1.97 -12.43
N GLY A 57 13.06 1.34 -11.71
CA GLY A 57 13.74 1.98 -10.58
C GLY A 57 14.58 3.19 -10.97
N MET A 58 14.95 3.31 -12.25
CA MET A 58 15.68 4.48 -12.75
C MET A 58 14.75 5.59 -13.27
N GLY A 59 13.44 5.39 -13.18
CA GLY A 59 12.49 6.41 -13.64
C GLY A 59 12.25 6.43 -15.14
N LEU A 60 12.70 5.42 -15.86
CA LEU A 60 12.45 5.30 -17.29
C LEU A 60 11.00 4.94 -17.57
N SER A 61 10.48 5.29 -18.74
CA SER A 61 9.08 5.08 -19.07
C SER A 61 8.65 3.61 -19.03
N GLU A 62 9.58 2.70 -19.32
CA GLU A 62 9.31 1.28 -19.24
C GLU A 62 10.57 0.49 -18.89
N CYS A 63 10.34 -0.70 -18.33
CA CYS A 63 11.43 -1.62 -17.99
C CYS A 63 11.40 -2.78 -18.98
N SER A 64 12.49 -2.95 -19.72
CA SER A 64 12.57 -3.96 -20.80
C SER A 64 13.74 -4.91 -20.57
N LYS A 65 13.48 -6.21 -20.72
CA LYS A 65 14.52 -7.23 -20.71
C LYS A 65 15.35 -7.21 -22.00
N ALA A 66 14.76 -6.75 -23.10
CA ALA A 66 15.44 -6.67 -24.38
C ALA A 66 16.44 -5.51 -24.41
N GLN A 67 16.12 -4.42 -23.75
CA GLN A 67 16.98 -3.24 -23.65
C GLN A 67 17.06 -2.80 -22.19
N PRO A 68 17.76 -3.58 -21.34
CA PRO A 68 17.79 -3.30 -19.90
C PRO A 68 18.60 -2.06 -19.57
N CYS A 69 18.15 -1.32 -18.55
CA CYS A 69 18.96 -0.23 -17.99
C CYS A 69 20.13 -0.80 -17.19
N PRO A 70 21.16 0.02 -16.86
CA PRO A 70 22.33 -0.48 -16.15
C PRO A 70 22.04 -1.15 -14.80
N MET A 71 20.91 -0.81 -14.19
CA MET A 71 20.51 -1.36 -12.88
C MET A 71 19.39 -2.39 -12.98
N HIS A 72 19.04 -2.84 -14.21
CA HIS A 72 17.87 -3.68 -14.45
C HIS A 72 17.80 -4.90 -13.54
N ASP A 73 18.84 -5.71 -13.50
CA ASP A 73 18.83 -6.97 -12.74
C ASP A 73 18.74 -6.73 -11.24
N LYS A 74 19.40 -5.69 -10.76
CA LYS A 74 19.39 -5.34 -9.33
C LYS A 74 18.02 -4.82 -8.91
N PHE A 75 17.39 -3.98 -9.73
CA PHE A 75 16.04 -3.48 -9.43
C PHE A 75 14.98 -4.56 -9.51
N ILE A 76 15.11 -5.52 -10.45
CA ILE A 76 14.18 -6.65 -10.51
C ILE A 76 14.17 -7.42 -9.18
N LYS A 77 15.36 -7.69 -8.65
CA LYS A 77 15.48 -8.41 -7.38
C LYS A 77 14.83 -7.63 -6.24
N VAL A 78 15.15 -6.35 -6.11
CA VAL A 78 14.60 -5.49 -5.06
C VAL A 78 13.08 -5.37 -5.19
N ARG A 79 12.57 -5.15 -6.41
CA ARG A 79 11.13 -5.03 -6.63
C ARG A 79 10.40 -6.32 -6.30
N LYS A 80 11.01 -7.47 -6.59
CA LYS A 80 10.43 -8.77 -6.23
C LYS A 80 10.30 -8.91 -4.72
N GLU A 81 11.31 -8.50 -3.96
CA GLU A 81 11.27 -8.53 -2.51
C GLU A 81 10.22 -7.57 -1.94
N ILE A 82 10.11 -6.37 -2.50
CA ILE A 82 9.08 -5.40 -2.11
C ILE A 82 7.69 -5.97 -2.39
N LYS A 83 7.48 -6.53 -3.57
CA LYS A 83 6.20 -7.12 -3.94
C LYS A 83 5.82 -8.25 -2.99
N GLU A 84 6.76 -9.13 -2.69
CA GLU A 84 6.53 -10.23 -1.75
C GLU A 84 6.14 -9.72 -0.37
N MET A 85 6.86 -8.74 0.15
CA MET A 85 6.55 -8.11 1.43
C MET A 85 5.13 -7.54 1.45
N LEU A 86 4.77 -6.77 0.41
CA LEU A 86 3.47 -6.10 0.36
C LEU A 86 2.32 -7.05 0.12
N THR A 87 2.52 -8.14 -0.64
CA THR A 87 1.46 -9.10 -0.93
C THR A 87 1.24 -10.13 0.18
N THR A 88 2.17 -10.25 1.12
CA THR A 88 2.07 -11.19 2.24
C THR A 88 1.72 -10.52 3.56
N THR A 89 1.78 -9.20 3.65
CA THR A 89 1.45 -8.45 4.87
C THR A 89 0.03 -7.90 4.78
N THR A 90 -0.79 -8.20 5.78
CA THR A 90 -2.18 -7.72 5.84
C THR A 90 -2.29 -6.51 6.77
N VAL A 91 -3.39 -5.76 6.61
CA VAL A 91 -3.72 -4.66 7.53
C VAL A 91 -3.88 -5.22 8.95
N TYR A 92 -4.42 -6.43 9.08
CA TYR A 92 -4.58 -7.08 10.37
C TYR A 92 -3.22 -7.30 11.08
N ASP A 93 -2.21 -7.75 10.34
CA ASP A 93 -0.86 -7.93 10.88
C ASP A 93 -0.30 -6.64 11.47
N LEU A 94 -0.48 -5.51 10.75
CA LEU A 94 -0.02 -4.21 11.21
C LEU A 94 -0.81 -3.74 12.43
N ALA A 95 -2.12 -3.96 12.45
CA ALA A 95 -2.96 -3.57 13.57
C ALA A 95 -2.59 -4.34 14.83
N LEU A 96 -2.28 -5.62 14.72
CA LEU A 96 -1.82 -6.42 15.85
C LEU A 96 -0.50 -5.89 16.43
N GLY A 97 0.43 -5.51 15.57
CA GLY A 97 1.70 -4.92 16.00
C GLY A 97 1.50 -3.63 16.79
N LEU A 98 0.64 -2.75 16.30
CA LEU A 98 0.32 -1.49 16.98
C LEU A 98 -0.40 -1.72 18.31
N LYS A 99 -1.38 -2.61 18.31
CA LYS A 99 -2.17 -2.90 19.51
C LYS A 99 -1.31 -3.51 20.62
N SER A 100 -0.37 -4.38 20.26
CA SER A 100 0.51 -5.03 21.24
C SER A 100 1.63 -4.12 21.74
N GLY A 101 1.83 -2.97 21.13
CA GLY A 101 2.91 -2.05 21.49
C GLY A 101 4.28 -2.45 20.96
N LYS A 102 4.38 -3.53 20.17
CA LYS A 102 5.64 -3.95 19.57
C LYS A 102 6.13 -2.98 18.49
N THR A 103 5.18 -2.30 17.84
CA THR A 103 5.50 -1.30 16.81
C THR A 103 4.71 -0.04 17.08
N VAL A 104 5.20 1.10 16.57
CA VAL A 104 4.54 2.38 16.70
C VAL A 104 4.65 3.14 15.38
N LEU A 105 3.63 4.00 15.10
CA LEU A 105 3.63 4.85 13.91
C LEU A 105 4.27 6.21 14.15
N MET A 106 4.33 6.64 15.41
CA MET A 106 4.92 7.92 15.80
C MET A 106 6.02 7.69 16.82
N ARG A 107 7.03 8.52 16.74
CA ARG A 107 8.18 8.46 17.64
C ARG A 107 8.43 9.82 18.27
#